data_cca3e1b107d9c05096f7a3de6675534f
#
_entry.id   cca3e1b107d9c05096f7a3de6675534f
#
_cell.length_a   1.000
_cell.length_b   1.000
_cell.length_c   1.000
_cell.angle_alpha   90.00
_cell.angle_beta   90.00
_cell.angle_gamma   90.00
#
_symmetry.space_group_name_H-M   'P 1'
#
loop_
_entity.id
_entity.type
_entity.pdbx_description
1 polymer ?
#
loop_
_entity_poly.entity_id
_entity_poly.type
_entity_poly.pdbx_seq_one_letter_code
_entity_poly.pdbx_strand_id
1 'polypeptide(L)'
;MTALVGGVHTRRGFAIRTVATCAALATAIWLSTQLHCTPALHHAALLIHLASLVLGFGAVLAVDYFAVAWVLRRTPLREMLTVADRLQLPIWLGVTGLVASGVLLEPNIANHTTQTKMALVVALTLNGLQASAFTDRVAAHGGILDRPLIARGALTLLISQACWWGALWIGFWNTTNHV
;
A
#
# COMPACT_ATOMS: atom_id res chain seq x y z
N MET A 1 16.76 -23.79 21.88
CA MET A 1 15.33 -24.14 21.67
C MET A 1 14.40 -22.91 21.58
N THR A 2 14.74 -21.78 22.16
CA THR A 2 13.93 -20.54 22.16
C THR A 2 13.83 -19.81 20.81
N ALA A 3 14.82 -19.92 19.93
CA ALA A 3 14.81 -19.22 18.62
C ALA A 3 13.80 -19.80 17.60
N LEU A 4 13.45 -21.09 17.70
CA LEU A 4 12.49 -21.74 16.81
C LEU A 4 11.03 -21.34 17.12
N VAL A 5 10.71 -21.06 18.38
CA VAL A 5 9.34 -20.70 18.80
C VAL A 5 9.01 -19.27 18.37
N GLY A 6 9.94 -18.32 18.44
CA GLY A 6 9.75 -16.95 17.98
C GLY A 6 9.48 -16.83 16.48
N GLY A 7 10.16 -17.63 15.66
CA GLY A 7 10.00 -17.63 14.20
C GLY A 7 8.65 -18.16 13.72
N VAL A 8 8.03 -19.07 14.43
CA VAL A 8 6.71 -19.65 14.11
C VAL A 8 5.59 -18.65 14.42
N HIS A 9 5.68 -17.93 15.54
CA HIS A 9 4.70 -16.92 15.93
C HIS A 9 4.68 -15.73 14.96
N THR A 10 5.83 -15.27 14.50
CA THR A 10 5.93 -14.17 13.52
C THR A 10 5.42 -14.58 12.15
N ARG A 11 5.69 -15.82 11.69
CA ARG A 11 5.17 -16.34 10.42
C ARG A 11 3.64 -16.52 10.44
N ARG A 12 3.08 -17.04 11.54
CA ARG A 12 1.63 -17.17 11.70
C ARG A 12 0.93 -15.80 11.74
N GLY A 13 1.49 -14.84 12.46
CA GLY A 13 0.95 -13.48 12.51
C GLY A 13 0.95 -12.81 11.13
N PHE A 14 2.01 -12.96 10.35
CA PHE A 14 2.07 -12.44 8.98
C PHE A 14 1.04 -13.12 8.07
N ALA A 15 0.91 -14.45 8.11
CA ALA A 15 -0.07 -15.18 7.31
C ALA A 15 -1.51 -14.77 7.65
N ILE A 16 -1.83 -14.61 8.94
CA ILE A 16 -3.16 -14.15 9.37
C ILE A 16 -3.45 -12.74 8.84
N ARG A 17 -2.50 -11.80 8.95
CA ARG A 17 -2.67 -10.44 8.40
C ARG A 17 -2.89 -10.47 6.89
N THR A 18 -2.13 -11.28 6.16
CA THR A 18 -2.27 -11.42 4.70
C THR A 18 -3.65 -11.97 4.33
N VAL A 19 -4.08 -13.05 4.97
CA VAL A 19 -5.40 -13.64 4.72
C VAL A 19 -6.53 -12.67 5.07
N ALA A 20 -6.45 -12.00 6.22
CA ALA A 20 -7.45 -11.00 6.63
C ALA A 20 -7.51 -9.84 5.63
N THR A 21 -6.37 -9.36 5.14
CA THR A 21 -6.31 -8.29 4.14
C THR A 21 -6.88 -8.73 2.81
N CYS A 22 -6.55 -9.93 2.33
CA CYS A 22 -7.14 -10.47 1.09
C CYS A 22 -8.67 -10.65 1.23
N ALA A 23 -9.15 -11.15 2.36
CA ALA A 23 -10.57 -11.27 2.64
C ALA A 23 -11.27 -9.90 2.66
N ALA A 24 -10.67 -8.90 3.30
CA ALA A 24 -11.20 -7.53 3.33
C ALA A 24 -11.28 -6.91 1.93
N LEU A 25 -10.23 -7.07 1.11
CA LEU A 25 -10.22 -6.58 -0.27
C LEU A 25 -11.26 -7.32 -1.15
N ALA A 26 -11.39 -8.63 -1.02
CA ALA A 26 -12.40 -9.40 -1.74
C ALA A 26 -13.82 -8.96 -1.33
N THR A 27 -14.05 -8.74 -0.03
CA THR A 27 -15.33 -8.22 0.48
C THR A 27 -15.61 -6.81 -0.06
N ALA A 28 -14.60 -5.93 -0.12
CA ALA A 28 -14.75 -4.59 -0.67
C ALA A 28 -15.12 -4.64 -2.17
N ILE A 29 -14.46 -5.49 -2.94
CA ILE A 29 -14.78 -5.69 -4.37
C ILE A 29 -16.20 -6.25 -4.53
N TRP A 30 -16.59 -7.24 -3.74
CA TRP A 30 -17.95 -7.78 -3.78
C TRP A 30 -18.98 -6.72 -3.38
N LEU A 31 -18.73 -5.95 -2.32
CA LEU A 31 -19.63 -4.91 -1.84
C LEU A 31 -19.82 -3.80 -2.88
N SER A 32 -18.76 -3.45 -3.63
CA SER A 32 -18.85 -2.44 -4.69
C SER A 32 -19.79 -2.82 -5.85
N THR A 33 -20.14 -4.12 -5.98
CA THR A 33 -21.12 -4.59 -6.97
C THR A 33 -22.55 -4.58 -6.48
N GLN A 34 -22.76 -4.40 -5.18
CA GLN A 34 -24.08 -4.45 -4.54
C GLN A 34 -24.62 -3.06 -4.17
N LEU A 35 -23.71 -2.10 -4.00
CA LEU A 35 -24.08 -0.77 -3.54
C LEU A 35 -24.41 0.15 -4.72
N HIS A 36 -25.53 0.87 -4.60
CA HIS A 36 -25.90 1.97 -5.48
C HIS A 36 -25.95 3.24 -4.63
N CYS A 37 -25.20 4.24 -5.03
CA CYS A 37 -25.01 5.45 -4.25
C CYS A 37 -25.85 6.61 -4.80
N THR A 38 -26.34 7.47 -3.91
CA THR A 38 -26.91 8.75 -4.30
C THR A 38 -25.81 9.67 -4.88
N PRO A 39 -26.15 10.62 -5.77
CA PRO A 39 -25.16 11.55 -6.34
C PRO A 39 -24.37 12.32 -5.27
N ALA A 40 -25.01 12.70 -4.17
CA ALA A 40 -24.34 13.39 -3.07
C ALA A 40 -23.28 12.50 -2.38
N LEU A 41 -23.61 11.22 -2.15
CA LEU A 41 -22.69 10.24 -1.57
C LEU A 41 -21.52 9.94 -2.52
N HIS A 42 -21.78 9.86 -3.82
CA HIS A 42 -20.75 9.67 -4.84
C HIS A 42 -19.73 10.81 -4.84
N HIS A 43 -20.20 12.09 -4.81
CA HIS A 43 -19.29 13.24 -4.71
C HIS A 43 -18.46 13.24 -3.41
N ALA A 44 -19.09 12.92 -2.28
CA ALA A 44 -18.37 12.80 -1.00
C ALA A 44 -17.33 11.68 -1.06
N ALA A 45 -17.66 10.52 -1.62
CA ALA A 45 -16.75 9.41 -1.81
C ALA A 45 -15.57 9.79 -2.71
N LEU A 46 -15.79 10.54 -3.78
CA LEU A 46 -14.73 11.03 -4.66
C LEU A 46 -13.77 11.96 -3.91
N LEU A 47 -14.29 12.89 -3.10
CA LEU A 47 -13.47 13.79 -2.30
C LEU A 47 -12.60 13.01 -1.29
N ILE A 48 -13.21 12.04 -0.58
CA ILE A 48 -12.49 11.17 0.35
C ILE A 48 -11.43 10.34 -0.39
N HIS A 49 -11.76 9.85 -1.59
CA HIS A 49 -10.83 9.08 -2.42
C HIS A 49 -9.58 9.89 -2.78
N LEU A 50 -9.77 11.13 -3.25
CA LEU A 50 -8.68 12.03 -3.59
C LEU A 50 -7.86 12.45 -2.36
N ALA A 51 -8.51 12.76 -1.24
CA ALA A 51 -7.83 13.08 0.01
C ALA A 51 -7.00 11.88 0.52
N SER A 52 -7.53 10.67 0.43
CA SER A 52 -6.86 9.43 0.79
C SER A 52 -5.66 9.14 -0.13
N LEU A 53 -5.79 9.44 -1.42
CA LEU A 53 -4.69 9.35 -2.38
C LEU A 53 -3.54 10.29 -2.00
N VAL A 54 -3.85 11.56 -1.73
CA VAL A 54 -2.84 12.56 -1.31
C VAL A 54 -2.16 12.14 -0.02
N LEU A 55 -2.92 11.66 0.97
CA LEU A 55 -2.38 11.22 2.25
C LEU A 55 -1.49 9.98 2.09
N GLY A 56 -1.99 8.92 1.46
CA GLY A 56 -1.27 7.65 1.34
C GLY A 56 -0.08 7.73 0.40
N PHE A 57 -0.30 8.22 -0.82
CA PHE A 57 0.76 8.33 -1.81
C PHE A 57 1.79 9.39 -1.45
N GLY A 58 1.37 10.53 -0.88
CA GLY A 58 2.29 11.55 -0.39
C GLY A 58 3.20 11.04 0.72
N ALA A 59 2.66 10.23 1.65
CA ALA A 59 3.47 9.58 2.68
C ALA A 59 4.48 8.57 2.09
N VAL A 60 4.08 7.80 1.07
CA VAL A 60 4.99 6.89 0.35
C VAL A 60 6.11 7.67 -0.33
N LEU A 61 5.81 8.75 -1.05
CA LEU A 61 6.83 9.60 -1.69
C LEU A 61 7.81 10.18 -0.68
N ALA A 62 7.35 10.55 0.52
CA ALA A 62 8.22 11.02 1.58
C ALA A 62 9.17 9.91 2.08
N VAL A 63 8.68 8.69 2.30
CA VAL A 63 9.54 7.53 2.65
C VAL A 63 10.59 7.28 1.57
N ASP A 64 10.19 7.31 0.31
CA ASP A 64 11.06 7.05 -0.82
C ASP A 64 12.14 8.14 -0.97
N TYR A 65 11.78 9.40 -0.71
CA TYR A 65 12.75 10.50 -0.65
C TYR A 65 13.85 10.20 0.40
N PHE A 66 13.47 9.79 1.61
CA PHE A 66 14.46 9.45 2.65
C PHE A 66 15.26 8.20 2.31
N ALA A 67 14.66 7.22 1.63
CA ALA A 67 15.36 6.04 1.15
C ALA A 67 16.43 6.41 0.11
N VAL A 68 16.10 7.28 -0.85
CA VAL A 68 17.05 7.80 -1.84
C VAL A 68 18.14 8.65 -1.16
N ALA A 69 17.77 9.52 -0.22
CA ALA A 69 18.72 10.32 0.54
C ALA A 69 19.73 9.46 1.32
N TRP A 70 19.25 8.33 1.88
CA TRP A 70 20.14 7.35 2.52
C TRP A 70 21.09 6.68 1.51
N VAL A 71 20.59 6.23 0.36
CA VAL A 71 21.44 5.65 -0.71
C VAL A 71 22.51 6.64 -1.16
N LEU A 72 22.16 7.93 -1.25
CA LEU A 72 23.09 9.03 -1.59
C LEU A 72 23.97 9.46 -0.41
N ARG A 73 23.91 8.76 0.73
CA ARG A 73 24.67 9.03 1.97
C ARG A 73 24.41 10.43 2.56
N ARG A 74 23.25 11.02 2.29
CA ARG A 74 22.83 12.32 2.84
C ARG A 74 22.11 12.21 4.18
N THR A 75 21.57 11.02 4.49
CA THR A 75 20.83 10.72 5.72
C THR A 75 21.30 9.39 6.30
N PRO A 76 21.39 9.25 7.62
CA PRO A 76 21.72 7.98 8.25
C PRO A 76 20.54 7.00 8.13
N LEU A 77 20.84 5.69 8.07
CA LEU A 77 19.84 4.63 7.99
C LEU A 77 18.78 4.73 9.11
N ARG A 78 19.21 5.06 10.33
CA ARG A 78 18.32 5.19 11.49
C ARG A 78 17.22 6.23 11.26
N GLU A 79 17.55 7.36 10.66
CA GLU A 79 16.59 8.41 10.36
C GLU A 79 15.58 7.94 9.30
N MET A 80 16.07 7.32 8.22
CA MET A 80 15.21 6.73 7.18
C MET A 80 14.23 5.71 7.77
N LEU A 81 14.68 4.80 8.62
CA LEU A 81 13.83 3.82 9.28
C LEU A 81 12.81 4.47 10.22
N THR A 82 13.21 5.52 10.95
CA THR A 82 12.30 6.28 11.83
C THR A 82 11.19 6.97 11.04
N VAL A 83 11.53 7.57 9.89
CA VAL A 83 10.54 8.19 9.00
C VAL A 83 9.62 7.13 8.42
N ALA A 84 10.15 6.01 7.95
CA ALA A 84 9.36 4.90 7.41
C ALA A 84 8.36 4.37 8.45
N ASP A 85 8.77 4.21 9.71
CA ASP A 85 7.90 3.77 10.80
C ASP A 85 6.79 4.79 11.09
N ARG A 86 7.13 6.07 11.23
CA ARG A 86 6.14 7.14 11.51
C ARG A 86 5.12 7.32 10.40
N LEU A 87 5.52 7.12 9.15
CA LEU A 87 4.64 7.29 7.99
C LEU A 87 3.81 6.03 7.67
N GLN A 88 4.01 4.91 8.36
CA GLN A 88 3.17 3.72 8.20
C GLN A 88 1.69 4.01 8.45
N LEU A 89 1.37 4.75 9.51
CA LEU A 89 -0.02 5.07 9.83
C LEU A 89 -0.71 5.87 8.72
N PRO A 90 -0.18 7.04 8.24
CA PRO A 90 -0.79 7.75 7.10
C PRO A 90 -0.86 6.93 5.82
N ILE A 91 0.12 6.06 5.53
CA ILE A 91 0.07 5.16 4.37
C ILE A 91 -1.14 4.21 4.48
N TRP A 92 -1.31 3.53 5.62
CA TRP A 92 -2.41 2.60 5.83
C TRP A 92 -3.78 3.29 5.89
N LEU A 93 -3.87 4.48 6.48
CA LEU A 93 -5.08 5.29 6.45
C LEU A 93 -5.45 5.70 5.02
N GLY A 94 -4.46 6.11 4.22
CA GLY A 94 -4.65 6.42 2.80
C GLY A 94 -5.15 5.22 2.01
N VAL A 95 -4.49 4.06 2.13
CA VAL A 95 -4.91 2.83 1.43
C VAL A 95 -6.31 2.39 1.87
N THR A 96 -6.61 2.41 3.16
CA THR A 96 -7.94 2.04 3.69
C THR A 96 -9.01 3.01 3.19
N GLY A 97 -8.74 4.30 3.21
CA GLY A 97 -9.65 5.32 2.70
C GLY A 97 -9.89 5.19 1.19
N LEU A 98 -8.84 4.87 0.40
CA LEU A 98 -8.95 4.59 -1.04
C LEU A 98 -9.84 3.38 -1.32
N VAL A 99 -9.66 2.28 -0.57
CA VAL A 99 -10.48 1.08 -0.73
C VAL A 99 -11.92 1.36 -0.31
N ALA A 100 -12.14 1.97 0.86
CA ALA A 100 -13.49 2.24 1.38
C ALA A 100 -14.27 3.21 0.46
N SER A 101 -13.64 4.31 0.03
CA SER A 101 -14.28 5.25 -0.91
C SER A 101 -14.44 4.66 -2.29
N GLY A 102 -13.49 3.83 -2.75
CA GLY A 102 -13.54 3.14 -4.03
C GLY A 102 -14.74 2.20 -4.17
N VAL A 103 -15.21 1.60 -3.06
CA VAL A 103 -16.45 0.80 -3.02
C VAL A 103 -17.67 1.64 -3.40
N LEU A 104 -17.72 2.90 -2.93
CA LEU A 104 -18.83 3.83 -3.16
C LEU A 104 -18.78 4.52 -4.53
N LEU A 105 -17.70 4.39 -5.27
CA LEU A 105 -17.53 4.97 -6.61
C LEU A 105 -18.11 4.08 -7.73
N GLU A 106 -18.76 2.97 -7.38
CA GLU A 106 -19.44 2.04 -8.32
C GLU A 106 -18.56 1.65 -9.53
N PRO A 107 -17.37 1.06 -9.29
CA PRO A 107 -16.45 0.75 -10.38
C PRO A 107 -17.05 -0.28 -11.34
N ASN A 108 -16.96 -0.02 -12.65
CA ASN A 108 -17.36 -0.99 -13.67
C ASN A 108 -16.35 -2.15 -13.70
N ILE A 109 -16.68 -3.26 -13.03
CA ILE A 109 -15.81 -4.44 -12.93
C ILE A 109 -15.65 -5.19 -14.27
N ALA A 110 -16.57 -5.02 -15.23
CA ALA A 110 -16.44 -5.61 -16.55
C ALA A 110 -15.32 -4.95 -17.39
N ASN A 111 -14.90 -3.75 -17.02
CA ASN A 111 -13.86 -3.02 -17.72
C ASN A 111 -12.46 -3.51 -17.31
N HIS A 112 -11.63 -3.88 -18.30
CA HIS A 112 -10.25 -4.37 -18.07
C HIS A 112 -9.36 -3.34 -17.37
N THR A 113 -9.53 -2.05 -17.61
CA THR A 113 -8.75 -1.01 -16.92
C THR A 113 -9.09 -0.95 -15.44
N THR A 114 -10.37 -1.11 -15.08
CA THR A 114 -10.81 -1.21 -13.70
C THR A 114 -10.26 -2.46 -13.01
N GLN A 115 -10.29 -3.62 -13.69
CA GLN A 115 -9.70 -4.86 -13.18
C GLN A 115 -8.19 -4.70 -12.92
N THR A 116 -7.47 -4.08 -13.86
CA THR A 116 -6.03 -3.80 -13.71
C THR A 116 -5.77 -2.88 -12.52
N LYS A 117 -6.55 -1.81 -12.34
CA LYS A 117 -6.44 -0.91 -11.19
C LYS A 117 -6.68 -1.66 -9.87
N MET A 118 -7.69 -2.54 -9.80
CA MET A 118 -7.94 -3.37 -8.62
C MET A 118 -6.77 -4.32 -8.33
N ALA A 119 -6.22 -4.96 -9.36
CA ALA A 119 -5.04 -5.83 -9.21
C ALA A 119 -3.82 -5.06 -8.68
N LEU A 120 -3.60 -3.83 -9.14
CA LEU A 120 -2.54 -2.96 -8.63
C LEU A 120 -2.75 -2.59 -7.16
N VAL A 121 -4.00 -2.31 -6.73
CA VAL A 121 -4.32 -2.03 -5.32
C VAL A 121 -4.08 -3.26 -4.44
N VAL A 122 -4.45 -4.46 -4.90
CA VAL A 122 -4.14 -5.72 -4.21
C VAL A 122 -2.63 -5.92 -4.08
N ALA A 123 -1.89 -5.79 -5.18
CA ALA A 123 -0.44 -5.93 -5.20
C ALA A 123 0.24 -4.90 -4.28
N LEU A 124 -0.20 -3.63 -4.31
CA LEU A 124 0.26 -2.57 -3.45
C LEU A 124 0.06 -2.90 -1.97
N THR A 125 -1.14 -3.35 -1.61
CA THR A 125 -1.49 -3.67 -0.23
C THR A 125 -0.67 -4.85 0.30
N LEU A 126 -0.49 -5.90 -0.49
CA LEU A 126 0.36 -7.05 -0.16
C LEU A 126 1.84 -6.65 -0.05
N ASN A 127 2.31 -5.80 -0.97
CA ASN A 127 3.66 -5.25 -0.90
C ASN A 127 3.87 -4.40 0.36
N GLY A 128 2.86 -3.61 0.78
CA GLY A 128 2.88 -2.84 2.02
C GLY A 128 3.01 -3.72 3.27
N LEU A 129 2.31 -4.86 3.33
CA LEU A 129 2.47 -5.84 4.41
C LEU A 129 3.89 -6.40 4.45
N GLN A 130 4.49 -6.69 3.29
CA GLN A 130 5.89 -7.16 3.21
C GLN A 130 6.88 -6.07 3.62
N ALA A 131 6.62 -4.80 3.26
CA ALA A 131 7.44 -3.65 3.65
C ALA A 131 7.46 -3.47 5.17
N SER A 132 6.31 -3.55 5.84
CA SER A 132 6.22 -3.49 7.30
C SER A 132 7.03 -4.62 7.96
N ALA A 133 6.85 -5.86 7.50
CA ALA A 133 7.60 -7.00 8.01
C ALA A 133 9.11 -6.91 7.71
N PHE A 134 9.50 -6.21 6.64
CA PHE A 134 10.90 -5.94 6.33
C PHE A 134 11.51 -4.94 7.32
N THR A 135 10.83 -3.84 7.60
CA THR A 135 11.28 -2.84 8.59
C THR A 135 11.49 -3.47 9.98
N ASP A 136 10.54 -4.30 10.42
CA ASP A 136 10.64 -5.04 11.69
C ASP A 136 11.88 -5.95 11.71
N ARG A 137 12.19 -6.61 10.60
CA ARG A 137 13.39 -7.49 10.50
C ARG A 137 14.69 -6.70 10.55
N VAL A 138 14.76 -5.58 9.82
CA VAL A 138 15.96 -4.72 9.84
C VAL A 138 16.20 -4.18 11.25
N ALA A 139 15.16 -3.75 11.94
CA ALA A 139 15.25 -3.31 13.34
C ALA A 139 15.76 -4.43 14.27
N ALA A 140 15.24 -5.65 14.12
CA ALA A 140 15.64 -6.81 14.91
C ALA A 140 17.11 -7.26 14.69
N HIS A 141 17.69 -6.96 13.51
CA HIS A 141 19.09 -7.24 13.17
C HIS A 141 20.04 -6.08 13.47
N GLY A 142 19.65 -5.14 14.34
CA GLY A 142 20.49 -4.02 14.75
C GLY A 142 20.82 -3.02 13.63
N GLY A 143 20.02 -2.99 12.55
CA GLY A 143 20.20 -2.06 11.44
C GLY A 143 21.32 -2.45 10.45
N ILE A 144 21.84 -3.67 10.54
CA ILE A 144 22.84 -4.17 9.59
C ILE A 144 22.11 -4.62 8.31
N LEU A 145 22.39 -3.94 7.19
CA LEU A 145 21.84 -4.25 5.88
C LEU A 145 22.91 -4.97 5.03
N ASP A 146 22.67 -6.24 4.75
CA ASP A 146 23.41 -7.00 3.75
C ASP A 146 22.86 -6.77 2.33
N ARG A 147 23.63 -7.16 1.32
CA ARG A 147 23.24 -6.97 -0.09
C ARG A 147 21.85 -7.54 -0.44
N PRO A 148 21.47 -8.76 -0.02
CA PRO A 148 20.14 -9.30 -0.31
C PRO A 148 19.01 -8.52 0.38
N LEU A 149 19.23 -7.96 1.57
CA LEU A 149 18.27 -7.10 2.24
C LEU A 149 18.07 -5.78 1.48
N ILE A 150 19.15 -5.15 1.03
CA ILE A 150 19.10 -3.93 0.22
C ILE A 150 18.33 -4.18 -1.09
N ALA A 151 18.64 -5.26 -1.80
CA ALA A 151 17.95 -5.62 -3.04
C ALA A 151 16.44 -5.84 -2.81
N ARG A 152 16.08 -6.47 -1.70
CA ARG A 152 14.68 -6.70 -1.31
C ARG A 152 13.96 -5.39 -0.99
N GLY A 153 14.60 -4.48 -0.27
CA GLY A 153 14.07 -3.14 -0.01
C GLY A 153 13.84 -2.36 -1.29
N ALA A 154 14.83 -2.35 -2.20
CA ALA A 154 14.71 -1.69 -3.50
C ALA A 154 13.58 -2.28 -4.35
N LEU A 155 13.42 -3.60 -4.38
CA LEU A 155 12.32 -4.25 -5.10
C LEU A 155 10.95 -3.87 -4.52
N THR A 156 10.81 -3.86 -3.19
CA THR A 156 9.59 -3.42 -2.49
C THR A 156 9.23 -1.98 -2.87
N LEU A 157 10.21 -1.09 -2.91
CA LEU A 157 10.04 0.31 -3.30
C LEU A 157 9.59 0.42 -4.77
N LEU A 158 10.25 -0.28 -5.69
CA LEU A 158 9.90 -0.27 -7.11
C LEU A 158 8.48 -0.80 -7.37
N ILE A 159 8.09 -1.89 -6.71
CA ILE A 159 6.73 -2.44 -6.81
C ILE A 159 5.72 -1.40 -6.28
N SER A 160 6.00 -0.77 -5.14
CA SER A 160 5.15 0.26 -4.56
C SER A 160 4.92 1.40 -5.56
N GLN A 161 5.99 1.96 -6.12
CA GLN A 161 5.91 3.05 -7.08
C GLN A 161 5.16 2.65 -8.35
N ALA A 162 5.46 1.47 -8.92
CA ALA A 162 4.75 0.97 -10.10
C ALA A 162 3.24 0.82 -9.86
N CYS A 163 2.84 0.32 -8.69
CA CYS A 163 1.44 0.16 -8.32
C CYS A 163 0.74 1.52 -8.12
N TRP A 164 1.36 2.47 -7.39
CA TRP A 164 0.79 3.79 -7.14
C TRP A 164 0.62 4.58 -8.43
N TRP A 165 1.69 4.72 -9.22
CA TRP A 165 1.64 5.44 -10.50
C TRP A 165 0.73 4.77 -11.51
N GLY A 166 0.74 3.43 -11.58
CA GLY A 166 -0.16 2.68 -12.45
C GLY A 166 -1.64 2.89 -12.10
N ALA A 167 -1.98 2.80 -10.81
CA ALA A 167 -3.35 3.04 -10.36
C ALA A 167 -3.81 4.49 -10.58
N LEU A 168 -2.92 5.46 -10.36
CA LEU A 168 -3.16 6.88 -10.64
C LEU A 168 -3.40 7.13 -12.13
N TRP A 169 -2.52 6.59 -12.98
CA TRP A 169 -2.61 6.73 -14.43
C TRP A 169 -3.93 6.17 -14.97
N ILE A 170 -4.31 4.96 -14.54
CA ILE A 170 -5.57 4.34 -14.94
C ILE A 170 -6.75 5.19 -14.46
N GLY A 171 -6.72 5.72 -13.23
CA GLY A 171 -7.75 6.60 -12.70
C GLY A 171 -7.92 7.85 -13.55
N PHE A 172 -6.82 8.49 -13.89
CA PHE A 172 -6.80 9.67 -14.77
C PHE A 172 -7.33 9.34 -16.18
N TRP A 173 -6.85 8.24 -16.78
CA TRP A 173 -7.27 7.81 -18.12
C TRP A 173 -8.76 7.53 -18.19
N ASN A 174 -9.33 6.84 -17.21
CA ASN A 174 -10.77 6.55 -17.18
C ASN A 174 -11.61 7.83 -17.05
N THR A 175 -11.13 8.83 -16.30
CA THR A 175 -11.84 10.13 -16.16
C THR A 175 -11.83 10.93 -17.47
N THR A 176 -10.72 10.89 -18.22
CA THR A 176 -10.58 11.68 -19.46
C THR A 176 -11.26 11.03 -20.65
N ASN A 177 -11.44 9.71 -20.66
CA ASN A 177 -12.03 9.00 -21.80
C ASN A 177 -13.48 8.52 -21.56
N HIS A 178 -14.11 8.92 -20.45
CA HIS A 178 -15.49 8.54 -20.07
C HIS A 178 -15.74 7.02 -20.14
N VAL A 179 -14.73 6.20 -19.75
CA VAL A 179 -14.81 4.73 -19.79
C VAL A 179 -15.15 4.16 -18.42
#